data_ba536eef78ad623f2d527e832fec040b
#
_entry.id   ba536eef78ad623f2d527e832fec040b
#
_cell.length_a   1.000
_cell.length_b   1.000
_cell.length_c   1.000
_cell.angle_alpha   90.00
_cell.angle_beta   90.00
_cell.angle_gamma   90.00
#
_symmetry.space_group_name_H-M   'P 1'
#
loop_
_entity.id
_entity.type
_entity.pdbx_description
1 polymer ?
#
loop_
_entity_poly.entity_id
_entity_poly.type
_entity_poly.pdbx_seq_one_letter_code
_entity_poly.pdbx_strand_id
1 'polypeptide(L)' 'MEKFLFVLTRGLEDPSRVTRTFQLAKVAKEAGHDVNVFLTDDGVTLVKEGFIDNVIAPTGDEAAEHYQYLIQNQVPIYV' A
#
# COMPACT_ATOMS: atom_id res chain seq x y z
N MET A 1 19.37 -4.56 -8.50
CA MET A 1 18.30 -3.94 -7.70
C MET A 1 17.64 -2.84 -8.51
N GLU A 2 16.33 -2.90 -8.60
CA GLU A 2 15.53 -1.89 -9.31
C GLU A 2 14.91 -0.90 -8.33
N LYS A 3 14.52 0.27 -8.83
CA LYS A 3 13.77 1.25 -8.06
C LYS A 3 12.33 1.24 -8.54
N PHE A 4 11.38 1.15 -7.60
CA PHE A 4 9.97 1.18 -7.92
C PHE A 4 9.28 2.31 -7.17
N LEU A 5 8.41 3.02 -7.87
CA LEU A 5 7.51 4.00 -7.26
C LEU A 5 6.08 3.55 -7.55
N PHE A 6 5.36 3.21 -6.50
CA PHE A 6 3.95 2.86 -6.61
C PHE A 6 3.11 4.08 -6.30
N VAL A 7 2.28 4.51 -7.25
CA VAL A 7 1.40 5.66 -7.07
C VAL A 7 -0.02 5.14 -6.92
N LEU A 8 -0.63 5.40 -5.77
CA LEU A 8 -1.99 4.96 -5.49
C LEU A 8 -2.91 6.17 -5.42
N THR A 9 -3.88 6.23 -6.34
CA THR A 9 -4.84 7.32 -6.42
C THR A 9 -6.21 6.97 -5.87
N ARG A 10 -6.41 5.71 -5.45
CA ARG A 10 -7.68 5.20 -4.94
C ARG A 10 -7.60 5.00 -3.44
N GLY A 11 -8.75 5.10 -2.78
CA GLY A 11 -8.88 4.87 -1.35
C GLY A 11 -9.92 3.81 -1.04
N LEU A 12 -10.76 4.06 -0.03
CA LEU A 12 -11.73 3.07 0.44
C LEU A 12 -12.74 2.64 -0.61
N GLU A 13 -12.94 3.44 -1.66
CA GLU A 13 -13.88 3.11 -2.73
C GLU A 13 -13.40 1.99 -3.65
N ASP A 14 -12.12 1.63 -3.57
CA ASP A 14 -11.56 0.58 -4.43
C ASP A 14 -10.61 -0.32 -3.63
N PRO A 15 -11.18 -1.19 -2.77
CA PRO A 15 -10.37 -2.03 -1.90
C PRO A 15 -9.46 -2.99 -2.65
N SER A 16 -9.87 -3.49 -3.80
CA SER A 16 -9.02 -4.40 -4.58
C SER A 16 -7.76 -3.71 -5.05
N ARG A 17 -7.87 -2.48 -5.57
CA ARG A 17 -6.72 -1.74 -6.08
C ARG A 17 -5.78 -1.34 -4.95
N VAL A 18 -6.34 -0.91 -3.81
CA VAL A 18 -5.55 -0.55 -2.64
C VAL A 18 -4.75 -1.75 -2.14
N THR A 19 -5.43 -2.86 -1.94
CA THR A 19 -4.79 -4.08 -1.44
C THR A 19 -3.69 -4.55 -2.39
N ARG A 20 -3.98 -4.53 -3.70
CA ARG A 20 -3.01 -4.97 -4.70
C ARG A 20 -1.78 -4.09 -4.74
N THR A 21 -1.96 -2.77 -4.62
CA THR A 21 -0.83 -1.83 -4.61
C THR A 21 0.11 -2.14 -3.46
N PHE A 22 -0.41 -2.30 -2.23
CA PHE A 22 0.43 -2.60 -1.09
C PHE A 22 1.04 -3.99 -1.17
N GLN A 23 0.32 -4.96 -1.72
CA GLN A 23 0.83 -6.31 -1.92
C GLN A 23 2.02 -6.31 -2.88
N LEU A 24 1.89 -5.61 -4.02
CA LEU A 24 2.96 -5.54 -5.00
C LEU A 24 4.18 -4.81 -4.45
N ALA A 25 3.96 -3.74 -3.67
CA ALA A 25 5.05 -3.03 -3.00
C ALA A 25 5.78 -3.96 -2.03
N LYS A 26 5.04 -4.76 -1.27
CA LYS A 26 5.61 -5.75 -0.35
C LYS A 26 6.46 -6.76 -1.09
N VAL A 27 5.93 -7.33 -2.19
CA VAL A 27 6.65 -8.33 -2.98
C VAL A 27 7.95 -7.75 -3.54
N ALA A 28 7.90 -6.52 -4.06
CA ALA A 28 9.09 -5.87 -4.59
C ALA A 28 10.14 -5.65 -3.48
N LYS A 29 9.70 -5.25 -2.30
CA LYS A 29 10.60 -5.05 -1.17
C LYS A 29 11.23 -6.37 -0.72
N GLU A 30 10.45 -7.44 -0.66
CA GLU A 30 10.94 -8.76 -0.29
C GLU A 30 11.99 -9.27 -1.30
N ALA A 31 11.86 -8.87 -2.55
CA ALA A 31 12.82 -9.24 -3.60
C ALA A 31 14.11 -8.40 -3.57
N GLY A 32 14.23 -7.47 -2.63
CA GLY A 32 15.45 -6.67 -2.45
C GLY A 32 15.48 -5.38 -3.26
N HIS A 33 14.36 -4.97 -3.83
CA HIS A 33 14.30 -3.73 -4.61
C HIS A 33 14.08 -2.50 -3.73
N ASP A 34 14.43 -1.34 -4.27
CA ASP A 34 14.20 -0.06 -3.62
C ASP A 34 12.76 0.37 -3.93
N VAL A 35 11.92 0.45 -2.90
CA VAL A 35 10.48 0.68 -3.07
C VAL A 35 10.07 1.96 -2.35
N ASN A 36 9.29 2.78 -3.06
CA ASN A 36 8.64 3.97 -2.51
C ASN A 36 7.16 3.94 -2.89
N VAL A 37 6.31 4.47 -2.02
CA VAL A 37 4.87 4.54 -2.26
C VAL A 37 4.42 5.99 -2.14
N PHE A 38 3.63 6.45 -3.11
CA PHE A 38 3.07 7.81 -3.11
C PHE A 38 1.54 7.71 -3.12
N LEU A 39 0.92 8.25 -2.08
CA LEU A 39 -0.54 8.30 -1.99
C LEU A 39 -1.00 9.68 -2.42
N THR A 40 -1.93 9.73 -3.37
CA THR A 40 -2.47 10.98 -3.89
C THR A 40 -3.97 10.82 -4.13
N ASP A 41 -4.67 11.92 -4.34
CA ASP A 41 -6.12 11.94 -4.55
C ASP A 41 -6.82 11.17 -3.40
N ASP A 42 -7.67 10.21 -3.70
CA ASP A 42 -8.40 9.46 -2.68
C ASP A 42 -7.52 8.55 -1.85
N GLY A 43 -6.33 8.21 -2.35
CA GLY A 43 -5.38 7.39 -1.61
C GLY A 43 -4.87 8.05 -0.33
N VAL A 44 -4.88 9.38 -0.28
CA VAL A 44 -4.42 10.12 0.90
C VAL A 44 -5.22 9.75 2.15
N THR A 45 -6.49 9.40 1.99
CA THR A 45 -7.34 9.05 3.14
C THR A 45 -6.88 7.79 3.87
N LEU A 46 -6.08 6.94 3.22
CA LEU A 46 -5.65 5.65 3.80
C LEU A 46 -4.69 5.82 4.97
N VAL A 47 -3.99 6.95 5.06
CA VAL A 47 -3.06 7.19 6.18
C VAL A 47 -3.75 7.77 7.40
N LYS A 48 -5.03 8.08 7.31
CA LYS A 48 -5.80 8.50 8.47
C LYS A 48 -6.02 7.31 9.39
N GLU A 49 -6.06 7.59 10.68
CA GLU A 49 -6.16 6.55 11.69
C GLU A 49 -7.35 5.62 11.45
N GLY A 50 -7.08 4.32 11.39
CA GLY A 50 -8.09 3.28 11.29
C GLY A 50 -8.66 3.06 9.90
N PHE A 51 -8.39 3.92 8.93
CA PHE A 51 -9.02 3.78 7.61
C PHE A 51 -8.51 2.57 6.84
N ILE A 52 -7.19 2.32 6.90
CA ILE A 52 -6.59 1.19 6.19
C ILE A 52 -7.14 -0.16 6.70
N ASP A 53 -7.55 -0.23 7.96
CA ASP A 53 -8.06 -1.47 8.55
C ASP A 53 -9.40 -1.89 7.95
N ASN A 54 -10.08 -0.99 7.26
CA ASN A 54 -11.37 -1.28 6.64
C ASN A 54 -11.23 -1.74 5.18
N VAL A 55 -10.01 -1.84 4.66
CA VAL A 55 -9.78 -2.22 3.26
C VAL A 55 -9.54 -3.71 3.17
N ILE A 56 -10.55 -4.44 2.71
CA ILE A 56 -10.48 -5.88 2.50
C ILE A 56 -10.89 -6.16 1.06
N ALA A 57 -10.01 -6.78 0.29
CA ALA A 57 -10.32 -7.13 -1.10
C ALA A 57 -11.34 -8.26 -1.15
N PRO A 58 -12.07 -8.41 -2.28
CA PRO A 58 -13.04 -9.51 -2.43
C PRO A 58 -12.44 -10.89 -2.22
N THR A 59 -11.13 -11.06 -2.38
CA THR A 59 -10.43 -12.32 -2.13
C THR A 59 -10.21 -12.59 -0.64
N GLY A 60 -10.54 -11.64 0.23
CA GLY A 60 -10.29 -11.74 1.66
C GLY A 60 -8.96 -11.16 2.12
N ASP A 61 -8.12 -10.68 1.20
CA ASP A 61 -6.86 -10.05 1.57
C ASP A 61 -7.09 -8.72 2.28
N GLU A 62 -6.38 -8.51 3.37
CA GLU A 62 -6.45 -7.28 4.14
C GLU A 62 -5.27 -6.38 3.81
N ALA A 63 -5.57 -5.18 3.31
CA ALA A 63 -4.53 -4.21 2.94
C ALA A 63 -3.65 -3.85 4.14
N ALA A 64 -4.22 -3.83 5.35
CA ALA A 64 -3.48 -3.48 6.56
C ALA A 64 -2.27 -4.38 6.79
N GLU A 65 -2.36 -5.68 6.48
CA GLU A 65 -1.23 -6.61 6.66
C GLU A 65 -0.05 -6.20 5.77
N HIS A 66 -0.32 -5.89 4.51
CA HIS A 66 0.73 -5.47 3.58
C HIS A 66 1.29 -4.10 3.96
N TYR A 67 0.42 -3.19 4.39
CA TYR A 67 0.81 -1.86 4.85
C TYR A 67 1.73 -1.95 6.07
N GLN A 68 1.40 -2.80 7.04
CA GLN A 68 2.22 -3.01 8.24
C GLN A 68 3.62 -3.50 7.87
N TYR A 69 3.71 -4.42 6.90
CA TYR A 69 5.00 -4.91 6.43
C TYR A 69 5.85 -3.75 5.88
N LEU A 70 5.24 -2.87 5.09
CA LEU A 70 5.95 -1.73 4.51
C LEU A 70 6.47 -0.79 5.59
N ILE A 71 5.67 -0.52 6.60
CA ILE A 71 6.08 0.33 7.72
C ILE A 71 7.24 -0.30 8.48
N GLN A 72 7.14 -1.59 8.81
CA GLN A 72 8.15 -2.31 9.58
C GLN A 72 9.47 -2.39 8.82
N ASN A 73 9.43 -2.40 7.50
CA ASN A 73 10.62 -2.50 6.67
C ASN A 73 11.07 -1.13 6.13
N GLN A 74 10.55 -0.06 6.71
CA GLN A 74 10.98 1.32 6.45
C GLN A 74 10.82 1.75 5.00
N VAL A 75 9.80 1.25 4.33
CA VAL A 75 9.45 1.70 2.97
C VAL A 75 8.83 3.09 3.08
N PRO A 76 9.38 4.12 2.40
CA PRO A 76 8.81 5.46 2.46
C PRO A 76 7.42 5.51 1.82
N ILE A 77 6.48 6.12 2.55
CA ILE A 77 5.12 6.33 2.06
C ILE A 77 4.86 7.83 2.11
N TYR A 78 4.74 8.43 0.95
CA TYR A 78 4.54 9.87 0.80
C TYR A 78 3.08 10.20 0.53
N VAL A 79 2.65 11.35 0.98
CA VAL A 79 1.30 11.87 0.73
C VAL A 79 1.37 13.27 0.14
#